data_6802191dfe34a70768ad04c0bf332dba
#
_entry.id   6802191dfe34a70768ad04c0bf332dba
#
_cell.length_a   1.000
_cell.length_b   1.000
_cell.length_c   1.000
_cell.angle_alpha   90.00
_cell.angle_beta   90.00
_cell.angle_gamma   90.00
#
_symmetry.space_group_name_H-M   'P 1'
#
loop_
_entity.id
_entity.type
_entity.pdbx_description
1 polymer ?
#
loop_
_entity_poly.entity_id
_entity_poly.type
_entity_poly.pdbx_seq_one_letter_code
_entity_poly.pdbx_strand_id
1 'polypeptide(L)'
;MLDSIIKEIDKALKVLTTSPSPQRSRPDINFKDSDTLTPQEKKNHSKFMRVNHSGEICAQALYRGQLFFNRNNKIKNQLEEAATEELDHLAWCQTRIKELNGETSYLNPILYIGSFAIGSIASVIDEKYNLGFLSETEKQVSFHLENHLSKISPKDKRTIAIIKQMKKDEDKHEASAKSMGAKELSSLIQKTMKFTSKIMTTSTFRI
;
A
#
# COMPACT_ATOMS: atom_id res chain seq x y z
N MET A 1 -4.29 -22.75 -16.23
CA MET A 1 -5.09 -22.34 -15.04
C MET A 1 -4.40 -22.71 -13.71
N LEU A 2 -4.05 -24.00 -13.49
CA LEU A 2 -3.36 -24.42 -12.24
C LEU A 2 -2.03 -23.68 -12.04
N ASP A 3 -1.19 -23.59 -13.07
CA ASP A 3 0.10 -22.88 -13.01
C ASP A 3 -0.06 -21.38 -12.69
N SER A 4 -1.12 -20.75 -13.16
CA SER A 4 -1.39 -19.35 -12.83
C SER A 4 -1.74 -19.19 -11.36
N ILE A 5 -2.53 -20.10 -10.80
CA ILE A 5 -2.89 -20.11 -9.37
C ILE A 5 -1.64 -20.34 -8.52
N ILE A 6 -0.80 -21.31 -8.88
CA ILE A 6 0.45 -21.60 -8.16
C ILE A 6 1.36 -20.37 -8.16
N LYS A 7 1.52 -19.70 -9.29
CA LYS A 7 2.31 -18.46 -9.39
C LYS A 7 1.77 -17.34 -8.50
N GLU A 8 0.44 -17.17 -8.41
CA GLU A 8 -0.13 -16.15 -7.52
C GLU A 8 0.04 -16.51 -6.04
N ILE A 9 -0.07 -17.79 -5.68
CA ILE A 9 0.23 -18.25 -4.31
C ILE A 9 1.71 -17.99 -3.96
N ASP A 10 2.65 -18.31 -4.86
CA ASP A 10 4.08 -18.04 -4.65
C ASP A 10 4.35 -16.55 -4.43
N LYS A 11 3.72 -15.68 -5.24
CA LYS A 11 3.82 -14.21 -5.07
C LYS A 11 3.24 -13.75 -3.73
N ALA A 12 2.08 -14.27 -3.35
CA ALA A 12 1.46 -13.97 -2.07
C ALA A 12 2.36 -14.35 -0.89
N LEU A 13 2.93 -15.56 -0.93
CA LEU A 13 3.86 -16.03 0.08
C LEU A 13 5.11 -15.13 0.14
N LYS A 14 5.69 -14.77 -1.00
CA LYS A 14 6.85 -13.85 -1.05
C LYS A 14 6.53 -12.51 -0.38
N VAL A 15 5.40 -11.90 -0.73
CA VAL A 15 4.97 -10.61 -0.14
C VAL A 15 4.78 -10.72 1.37
N LEU A 16 4.24 -11.84 1.86
CA LEU A 16 3.88 -12.01 3.27
C LEU A 16 5.04 -12.49 4.16
N THR A 17 6.00 -13.26 3.60
CA THR A 17 7.01 -13.97 4.41
C THR A 17 8.44 -13.53 4.16
N THR A 18 8.71 -12.79 3.08
CA THR A 18 10.06 -12.32 2.77
C THR A 18 10.16 -10.80 2.96
N SER A 19 11.38 -10.31 3.16
CA SER A 19 11.65 -8.87 3.04
C SER A 19 11.88 -8.57 1.57
N PRO A 20 11.02 -7.78 0.91
CA PRO A 20 11.22 -7.43 -0.49
C PRO A 20 12.52 -6.65 -0.67
N SER A 21 13.21 -6.90 -1.78
CA SER A 21 14.37 -6.11 -2.17
C SER A 21 13.89 -4.91 -2.97
N PRO A 22 14.06 -3.69 -2.50
CA PRO A 22 13.62 -2.50 -3.22
C PRO A 22 14.45 -2.30 -4.49
N GLN A 23 13.81 -1.82 -5.57
CA GLN A 23 14.49 -1.45 -6.81
C GLN A 23 15.02 -0.02 -6.73
N ARG A 24 14.33 0.86 -6.01
CA ARG A 24 14.72 2.25 -5.77
C ARG A 24 15.42 2.40 -4.43
N SER A 25 16.37 3.33 -4.38
CA SER A 25 17.00 3.71 -3.13
C SER A 25 15.97 4.27 -2.14
N ARG A 26 16.18 4.00 -0.85
CA ARG A 26 15.33 4.56 0.20
C ARG A 26 15.40 6.10 0.19
N PRO A 27 14.27 6.80 0.27
CA PRO A 27 14.24 8.26 0.22
C PRO A 27 14.87 8.94 1.44
N ASP A 28 15.08 8.19 2.51
CA ASP A 28 15.65 8.67 3.77
C ASP A 28 17.16 8.44 3.91
N ILE A 29 17.85 7.93 2.89
CA ILE A 29 19.25 7.51 2.96
C ILE A 29 20.21 8.65 3.38
N ASN A 30 19.86 9.89 3.07
CA ASN A 30 20.67 11.07 3.41
C ASN A 30 20.34 11.65 4.81
N PHE A 31 19.40 11.10 5.53
CA PHE A 31 19.04 11.56 6.86
C PHE A 31 19.60 10.61 7.93
N LYS A 32 20.24 11.18 8.92
CA LYS A 32 20.67 10.44 10.10
C LYS A 32 19.47 10.13 11.00
N ASP A 33 19.53 9.03 11.74
CA ASP A 33 18.58 8.79 12.81
C ASP A 33 18.65 9.90 13.84
N SER A 34 17.49 10.30 14.33
CA SER A 34 17.40 11.28 15.38
C SER A 34 17.53 10.59 16.74
N ASP A 35 18.66 10.76 17.40
CA ASP A 35 18.84 10.31 18.80
C ASP A 35 17.89 11.04 19.77
N THR A 36 17.16 12.04 19.27
CA THR A 36 16.28 12.90 20.08
C THR A 36 14.83 12.42 20.12
N LEU A 37 14.47 11.31 19.45
CA LEU A 37 13.14 10.72 19.58
C LEU A 37 12.99 10.02 20.92
N THR A 38 11.94 10.37 21.64
CA THR A 38 11.57 9.66 22.86
C THR A 38 11.12 8.23 22.57
N PRO A 39 11.21 7.30 23.54
CA PRO A 39 10.69 5.94 23.39
C PRO A 39 9.22 5.90 22.94
N GLN A 40 8.40 6.84 23.42
CA GLN A 40 7.00 6.94 23.06
C GLN A 40 6.81 7.41 21.60
N GLU A 41 7.61 8.37 21.13
CA GLU A 41 7.60 8.78 19.72
C GLU A 41 8.00 7.62 18.81
N LYS A 42 9.10 6.90 19.11
CA LYS A 42 9.52 5.71 18.35
C LYS A 42 8.42 4.67 18.27
N LYS A 43 7.78 4.37 19.41
CA LYS A 43 6.65 3.41 19.46
C LYS A 43 5.45 3.86 18.62
N ASN A 44 5.10 5.14 18.65
CA ASN A 44 3.98 5.66 17.87
C ASN A 44 4.31 5.68 16.37
N HIS A 45 5.52 6.12 16.00
CA HIS A 45 5.95 6.16 14.60
C HIS A 45 6.05 4.76 14.00
N SER A 46 6.53 3.76 14.75
CA SER A 46 6.55 2.38 14.29
C SER A 46 5.13 1.84 14.02
N LYS A 47 4.13 2.23 14.84
CA LYS A 47 2.73 1.87 14.61
C LYS A 47 2.16 2.53 13.36
N PHE A 48 2.48 3.81 13.09
CA PHE A 48 2.08 4.45 11.83
C PHE A 48 2.71 3.75 10.62
N MET A 49 3.99 3.42 10.70
CA MET A 49 4.67 2.67 9.63
C MET A 49 4.12 1.25 9.48
N ARG A 50 3.67 0.59 10.55
CA ARG A 50 2.96 -0.69 10.50
C ARG A 50 1.65 -0.59 9.74
N VAL A 51 0.88 0.46 9.97
CA VAL A 51 -0.37 0.72 9.25
C VAL A 51 -0.07 0.92 7.76
N ASN A 52 0.94 1.73 7.42
CA ASN A 52 1.36 1.92 6.03
C ASN A 52 1.80 0.58 5.41
N HIS A 53 2.66 -0.18 6.07
CA HIS A 53 3.09 -1.51 5.61
C HIS A 53 1.90 -2.45 5.31
N SER A 54 0.89 -2.47 6.19
CA SER A 54 -0.32 -3.27 5.95
C SER A 54 -1.14 -2.72 4.79
N GLY A 55 -1.12 -1.41 4.56
CA GLY A 55 -1.68 -0.76 3.37
C GLY A 55 -1.02 -1.28 2.09
N GLU A 56 0.33 -1.33 2.06
CA GLU A 56 1.08 -1.86 0.91
C GLU A 56 0.82 -3.35 0.66
N ILE A 57 0.64 -4.15 1.73
CA ILE A 57 0.20 -5.56 1.61
C ILE A 57 -1.17 -5.63 0.93
N CYS A 58 -2.11 -4.75 1.30
CA CYS A 58 -3.42 -4.68 0.68
C CYS A 58 -3.34 -4.21 -0.78
N ALA A 59 -2.52 -3.19 -1.09
CA ALA A 59 -2.32 -2.67 -2.44
C ALA A 59 -1.74 -3.75 -3.37
N GLN A 60 -0.68 -4.45 -2.94
CA GLN A 60 -0.13 -5.59 -3.67
C GLN A 60 -1.20 -6.64 -3.98
N ALA A 61 -2.01 -7.02 -2.99
CA ALA A 61 -3.06 -8.01 -3.16
C ALA A 61 -4.16 -7.53 -4.11
N LEU A 62 -4.59 -6.26 -4.00
CA LEU A 62 -5.56 -5.64 -4.89
C LEU A 62 -5.08 -5.68 -6.34
N TYR A 63 -3.85 -5.22 -6.61
CA TYR A 63 -3.27 -5.22 -7.96
C TYR A 63 -3.13 -6.64 -8.50
N ARG A 64 -2.69 -7.61 -7.67
CA ARG A 64 -2.62 -9.01 -8.08
C ARG A 64 -3.99 -9.57 -8.46
N GLY A 65 -5.03 -9.28 -7.66
CA GLY A 65 -6.41 -9.64 -7.97
C GLY A 65 -6.92 -9.01 -9.25
N GLN A 66 -6.66 -7.71 -9.44
CA GLN A 66 -7.02 -6.97 -10.66
C GLN A 66 -6.31 -7.55 -11.90
N LEU A 67 -5.03 -7.89 -11.79
CA LEU A 67 -4.23 -8.49 -12.89
C LEU A 67 -4.70 -9.88 -13.27
N PHE A 68 -5.17 -10.67 -12.30
CA PHE A 68 -5.47 -12.09 -12.51
C PHE A 68 -6.56 -12.32 -13.56
N PHE A 69 -7.59 -11.47 -13.61
CA PHE A 69 -8.71 -11.58 -14.56
C PHE A 69 -8.68 -10.54 -15.68
N ASN A 70 -7.84 -9.51 -15.59
CA ASN A 70 -7.77 -8.47 -16.62
C ASN A 70 -7.15 -9.02 -17.92
N ARG A 71 -7.74 -8.66 -19.08
CA ARG A 71 -7.24 -9.07 -20.40
C ARG A 71 -6.63 -7.92 -21.20
N ASN A 72 -6.81 -6.68 -20.75
CA ASN A 72 -6.30 -5.50 -21.44
C ASN A 72 -4.82 -5.29 -21.08
N ASN A 73 -3.94 -5.41 -22.07
CA ASN A 73 -2.49 -5.31 -21.85
C ASN A 73 -2.06 -3.92 -21.35
N LYS A 74 -2.75 -2.84 -21.75
CA LYS A 74 -2.43 -1.49 -21.29
C LYS A 74 -2.68 -1.33 -19.80
N ILE A 75 -3.83 -1.85 -19.33
CA ILE A 75 -4.17 -1.84 -17.89
C ILE A 75 -3.23 -2.76 -17.12
N LYS A 76 -2.89 -3.94 -17.67
CA LYS A 76 -1.92 -4.84 -17.04
C LYS A 76 -0.58 -4.18 -16.80
N ASN A 77 -0.03 -3.53 -17.82
CA ASN A 77 1.27 -2.85 -17.69
C ASN A 77 1.23 -1.78 -16.60
N GLN A 78 0.15 -0.99 -16.55
CA GLN A 78 -0.03 0.02 -15.50
C GLN A 78 -0.09 -0.59 -14.09
N LEU A 79 -0.88 -1.66 -13.92
CA LEU A 79 -1.00 -2.36 -12.64
C LEU A 79 0.31 -3.05 -12.22
N GLU A 80 1.08 -3.59 -13.18
CA GLU A 80 2.38 -4.20 -12.92
C GLU A 80 3.44 -3.16 -12.53
N GLU A 81 3.42 -1.99 -13.19
CA GLU A 81 4.29 -0.87 -12.83
C GLU A 81 3.99 -0.39 -11.40
N ALA A 82 2.74 -0.10 -11.09
CA ALA A 82 2.31 0.29 -9.75
C ALA A 82 2.67 -0.80 -8.72
N ALA A 83 2.33 -2.07 -8.96
CA ALA A 83 2.66 -3.17 -8.06
C ALA A 83 4.18 -3.30 -7.80
N THR A 84 5.02 -2.92 -8.76
CA THR A 84 6.48 -2.92 -8.59
C THR A 84 6.93 -1.76 -7.70
N GLU A 85 6.35 -0.56 -7.86
CA GLU A 85 6.64 0.59 -6.99
C GLU A 85 6.19 0.31 -5.54
N GLU A 86 5.05 -0.39 -5.35
CA GLU A 86 4.56 -0.78 -4.01
C GLU A 86 5.49 -1.78 -3.29
N LEU A 87 6.27 -2.60 -4.00
CA LEU A 87 7.29 -3.44 -3.36
C LEU A 87 8.40 -2.60 -2.73
N ASP A 88 8.73 -1.45 -3.32
CA ASP A 88 9.66 -0.49 -2.73
C ASP A 88 9.10 0.10 -1.44
N HIS A 89 7.83 0.55 -1.47
CA HIS A 89 7.13 1.09 -0.31
C HIS A 89 7.07 0.07 0.82
N LEU A 90 6.73 -1.18 0.49
CA LEU A 90 6.67 -2.29 1.44
C LEU A 90 8.03 -2.51 2.13
N ALA A 91 9.13 -2.54 1.34
CA ALA A 91 10.48 -2.71 1.84
C ALA A 91 10.92 -1.53 2.74
N TRP A 92 10.59 -0.29 2.34
CA TRP A 92 10.91 0.89 3.12
C TRP A 92 10.16 0.92 4.45
N CYS A 93 8.86 0.63 4.42
CA CYS A 93 8.05 0.52 5.63
C CYS A 93 8.56 -0.55 6.58
N GLN A 94 8.82 -1.77 6.08
CA GLN A 94 9.30 -2.88 6.89
C GLN A 94 10.64 -2.57 7.55
N THR A 95 11.57 -1.98 6.81
CA THR A 95 12.88 -1.60 7.33
C THR A 95 12.72 -0.51 8.40
N ARG A 96 11.89 0.52 8.14
CA ARG A 96 11.68 1.60 9.11
C ARG A 96 11.00 1.12 10.39
N ILE A 97 10.06 0.19 10.31
CA ILE A 97 9.44 -0.45 11.49
C ILE A 97 10.51 -1.09 12.37
N LYS A 98 11.44 -1.88 11.78
CA LYS A 98 12.54 -2.53 12.50
C LYS A 98 13.49 -1.52 13.16
N GLU A 99 13.86 -0.45 12.46
CA GLU A 99 14.70 0.64 12.98
C GLU A 99 14.05 1.38 14.16
N LEU A 100 12.73 1.42 14.21
CA LEU A 100 11.95 1.99 15.31
C LEU A 100 11.64 0.98 16.43
N ASN A 101 12.23 -0.23 16.39
CA ASN A 101 12.00 -1.34 17.31
C ASN A 101 10.51 -1.78 17.35
N GLY A 102 9.84 -1.77 16.19
CA GLY A 102 8.48 -2.24 16.03
C GLY A 102 8.39 -3.54 15.26
N GLU A 103 7.15 -4.01 15.07
CA GLU A 103 6.83 -5.23 14.33
C GLU A 103 5.72 -4.98 13.32
N THR A 104 5.68 -5.77 12.26
CA THR A 104 4.59 -5.76 11.27
C THR A 104 3.32 -6.38 11.84
N SER A 105 2.18 -6.15 11.21
CA SER A 105 0.89 -6.65 11.71
C SER A 105 0.71 -8.14 11.44
N TYR A 106 0.22 -8.87 12.44
CA TYR A 106 -0.19 -10.28 12.29
C TYR A 106 -1.47 -10.44 11.43
N LEU A 107 -2.18 -9.35 11.14
CA LEU A 107 -3.37 -9.36 10.30
C LEU A 107 -3.05 -9.41 8.79
N ASN A 108 -1.79 -9.20 8.39
CA ASN A 108 -1.40 -9.11 7.00
C ASN A 108 -1.88 -10.28 6.12
N PRO A 109 -1.84 -11.56 6.54
CA PRO A 109 -2.31 -12.66 5.70
C PRO A 109 -3.83 -12.57 5.37
N ILE A 110 -4.67 -12.27 6.36
CA ILE A 110 -6.12 -12.15 6.13
C ILE A 110 -6.45 -10.89 5.33
N LEU A 111 -5.72 -9.80 5.54
CA LEU A 111 -5.85 -8.58 4.76
C LEU A 111 -5.47 -8.81 3.30
N TYR A 112 -4.40 -9.55 3.03
CA TYR A 112 -3.99 -9.94 1.69
C TYR A 112 -5.10 -10.70 0.96
N ILE A 113 -5.63 -11.77 1.58
CA ILE A 113 -6.68 -12.59 0.98
C ILE A 113 -7.93 -11.77 0.67
N GLY A 114 -8.38 -10.94 1.61
CA GLY A 114 -9.53 -10.07 1.43
C GLY A 114 -9.33 -9.06 0.30
N SER A 115 -8.18 -8.41 0.25
CA SER A 115 -7.84 -7.43 -0.78
C SER A 115 -7.70 -8.06 -2.16
N PHE A 116 -7.09 -9.25 -2.28
CA PHE A 116 -7.02 -10.01 -3.52
C PHE A 116 -8.42 -10.33 -4.07
N ALA A 117 -9.33 -10.79 -3.21
CA ALA A 117 -10.70 -11.09 -3.61
C ALA A 117 -11.43 -9.83 -4.12
N ILE A 118 -11.27 -8.69 -3.43
CA ILE A 118 -11.86 -7.41 -3.84
C ILE A 118 -11.30 -6.95 -5.18
N GLY A 119 -9.97 -6.99 -5.38
CA GLY A 119 -9.32 -6.66 -6.65
C GLY A 119 -9.79 -7.55 -7.80
N SER A 120 -9.95 -8.85 -7.54
CA SER A 120 -10.48 -9.82 -8.51
C SER A 120 -11.91 -9.46 -8.95
N ILE A 121 -12.77 -9.12 -7.99
CA ILE A 121 -14.16 -8.71 -8.27
C ILE A 121 -14.16 -7.42 -9.10
N ALA A 122 -13.37 -6.41 -8.74
CA ALA A 122 -13.28 -5.15 -9.46
C ALA A 122 -12.89 -5.35 -10.93
N SER A 123 -11.99 -6.31 -11.21
CA SER A 123 -11.47 -6.57 -12.56
C SER A 123 -12.47 -7.25 -13.50
N VAL A 124 -13.47 -7.98 -12.98
CA VAL A 124 -14.46 -8.69 -13.80
C VAL A 124 -15.71 -7.86 -14.11
N ILE A 125 -15.89 -6.71 -13.48
CA ILE A 125 -17.06 -5.85 -13.69
C ILE A 125 -16.92 -5.10 -15.01
N ASP A 126 -15.91 -4.22 -15.13
CA ASP A 126 -15.64 -3.38 -16.28
C ASP A 126 -14.26 -2.73 -16.16
N GLU A 127 -13.56 -2.48 -17.26
CA GLU A 127 -12.21 -1.89 -17.26
C GLU A 127 -12.18 -0.49 -16.62
N LYS A 128 -13.17 0.35 -16.90
CA LYS A 128 -13.26 1.70 -16.35
C LYS A 128 -13.55 1.67 -14.85
N TYR A 129 -14.34 0.69 -14.38
CA TYR A 129 -14.56 0.45 -12.95
C TYR A 129 -13.30 -0.06 -12.27
N ASN A 130 -12.57 -0.95 -12.92
CA ASN A 130 -11.29 -1.46 -12.43
C ASN A 130 -10.28 -0.32 -12.20
N LEU A 131 -10.14 0.57 -13.19
CA LEU A 131 -9.32 1.78 -13.07
C LEU A 131 -9.89 2.77 -12.04
N GLY A 132 -11.21 2.89 -11.95
CA GLY A 132 -11.88 3.70 -10.94
C GLY A 132 -11.62 3.24 -9.52
N PHE A 133 -11.62 1.91 -9.33
CA PHE A 133 -11.28 1.30 -8.04
C PHE A 133 -9.81 1.56 -7.67
N LEU A 134 -8.89 1.42 -8.61
CA LEU A 134 -7.49 1.79 -8.45
C LEU A 134 -7.37 3.26 -8.05
N SER A 135 -7.89 4.18 -8.86
CA SER A 135 -7.81 5.62 -8.60
C SER A 135 -8.35 6.04 -7.22
N GLU A 136 -9.47 5.45 -6.79
CA GLU A 136 -10.04 5.75 -5.46
C GLU A 136 -9.20 5.15 -4.33
N THR A 137 -8.59 3.99 -4.53
CA THR A 137 -7.66 3.39 -3.56
C THR A 137 -6.48 4.30 -3.33
N GLU A 138 -5.78 4.73 -4.38
CA GLU A 138 -4.60 5.61 -4.30
C GLU A 138 -4.92 6.95 -3.66
N LYS A 139 -6.06 7.55 -4.02
CA LYS A 139 -6.56 8.78 -3.41
C LYS A 139 -6.75 8.62 -1.90
N GLN A 140 -7.32 7.50 -1.45
CA GLN A 140 -7.53 7.24 -0.01
C GLN A 140 -6.23 6.97 0.71
N VAL A 141 -5.27 6.27 0.07
CA VAL A 141 -3.94 6.03 0.61
C VAL A 141 -3.18 7.35 0.74
N SER A 142 -3.14 8.17 -0.31
CA SER A 142 -2.50 9.50 -0.29
C SER A 142 -3.05 10.38 0.84
N PHE A 143 -4.37 10.44 1.01
CA PHE A 143 -5.01 11.15 2.12
C PHE A 143 -4.61 10.58 3.49
N HIS A 144 -4.50 9.27 3.60
CA HIS A 144 -4.07 8.60 4.82
C HIS A 144 -2.61 8.93 5.17
N LEU A 145 -1.71 8.90 4.19
CA LEU A 145 -0.31 9.28 4.35
C LEU A 145 -0.16 10.74 4.81
N GLU A 146 -0.95 11.67 4.27
CA GLU A 146 -0.98 13.08 4.72
C GLU A 146 -1.39 13.18 6.19
N ASN A 147 -2.40 12.42 6.62
CA ASN A 147 -2.81 12.38 8.03
C ASN A 147 -1.72 11.78 8.93
N HIS A 148 -0.90 10.86 8.43
CA HIS A 148 0.23 10.34 9.19
C HIS A 148 1.34 11.38 9.29
N LEU A 149 1.66 12.10 8.22
CA LEU A 149 2.66 13.19 8.22
C LEU A 149 2.33 14.23 9.31
N SER A 150 1.06 14.56 9.49
CA SER A 150 0.64 15.53 10.52
C SER A 150 0.85 15.05 11.97
N LYS A 151 1.08 13.75 12.18
CA LYS A 151 1.23 13.11 13.50
C LYS A 151 2.66 12.65 13.80
N ILE A 152 3.52 12.65 12.79
CA ILE A 152 4.94 12.31 12.96
C ILE A 152 5.68 13.53 13.51
N SER A 153 6.51 13.30 14.53
CA SER A 153 7.38 14.34 15.08
C SER A 153 8.29 14.91 13.99
N PRO A 154 8.44 16.24 13.87
CA PRO A 154 9.34 16.86 12.89
C PRO A 154 10.81 16.49 13.08
N LYS A 155 11.15 15.89 14.22
CA LYS A 155 12.47 15.33 14.49
C LYS A 155 12.76 14.05 13.70
N ASP A 156 11.71 13.29 13.34
CA ASP A 156 11.82 12.03 12.58
C ASP A 156 11.85 12.28 11.08
N LYS A 157 12.93 12.92 10.63
CA LYS A 157 13.12 13.26 9.21
C LYS A 157 13.12 12.05 8.29
N ARG A 158 13.57 10.89 8.79
CA ARG A 158 13.60 9.64 8.03
C ARG A 158 12.20 9.13 7.73
N THR A 159 11.37 8.97 8.75
CA THR A 159 9.96 8.56 8.55
C THR A 159 9.21 9.55 7.67
N ILE A 160 9.42 10.86 7.86
CA ILE A 160 8.81 11.92 7.04
C ILE A 160 9.23 11.78 5.57
N ALA A 161 10.51 11.54 5.29
CA ALA A 161 11.00 11.40 3.91
C ALA A 161 10.37 10.19 3.20
N ILE A 162 10.27 9.05 3.89
CA ILE A 162 9.62 7.84 3.36
C ILE A 162 8.14 8.12 3.03
N ILE A 163 7.37 8.62 3.99
CA ILE A 163 5.93 8.87 3.79
C ILE A 163 5.68 9.92 2.69
N LYS A 164 6.51 10.96 2.59
CA LYS A 164 6.40 11.96 1.52
C LYS A 164 6.64 11.37 0.13
N GLN A 165 7.62 10.47 0.00
CA GLN A 165 7.88 9.82 -1.28
C GLN A 165 6.72 8.88 -1.64
N MET A 166 6.27 8.04 -0.71
CA MET A 166 5.09 7.18 -0.91
C MET A 166 3.90 8.01 -1.39
N LYS A 167 3.54 9.07 -0.66
CA LYS A 167 2.42 9.95 -1.04
C LYS A 167 2.56 10.51 -2.46
N LYS A 168 3.76 10.91 -2.86
CA LYS A 168 4.02 11.42 -4.22
C LYS A 168 3.79 10.35 -5.29
N ASP A 169 4.17 9.11 -4.99
CA ASP A 169 3.97 7.97 -5.88
C ASP A 169 2.47 7.63 -6.00
N GLU A 170 1.71 7.63 -4.87
CA GLU A 170 0.26 7.42 -4.89
C GLU A 170 -0.49 8.50 -5.69
N ASP A 171 -0.11 9.78 -5.52
CA ASP A 171 -0.69 10.87 -6.30
C ASP A 171 -0.44 10.67 -7.81
N LYS A 172 0.72 10.11 -8.20
CA LYS A 172 1.06 9.74 -9.59
C LYS A 172 0.21 8.55 -10.07
N HIS A 173 0.03 7.51 -9.26
CA HIS A 173 -0.78 6.34 -9.60
C HIS A 173 -2.25 6.74 -9.79
N GLU A 174 -2.81 7.57 -8.90
CA GLU A 174 -4.16 8.12 -9.05
C GLU A 174 -4.31 8.88 -10.37
N ALA A 175 -3.40 9.81 -10.67
CA ALA A 175 -3.42 10.60 -11.89
C ALA A 175 -3.31 9.73 -13.15
N SER A 176 -2.46 8.70 -13.12
CA SER A 176 -2.29 7.75 -14.21
C SER A 176 -3.57 6.96 -14.47
N ALA A 177 -4.21 6.40 -13.44
CA ALA A 177 -5.47 5.69 -13.57
C ALA A 177 -6.57 6.59 -14.17
N LYS A 178 -6.67 7.85 -13.73
CA LYS A 178 -7.61 8.84 -14.29
C LYS A 178 -7.34 9.13 -15.75
N SER A 179 -6.08 9.30 -16.15
CA SER A 179 -5.70 9.57 -17.55
C SER A 179 -6.05 8.41 -18.49
N MET A 180 -6.14 7.19 -17.96
CA MET A 180 -6.54 5.99 -18.69
C MET A 180 -8.05 5.80 -18.78
N GLY A 181 -8.84 6.72 -18.22
CA GLY A 181 -10.30 6.70 -18.29
C GLY A 181 -10.98 6.04 -17.10
N ALA A 182 -10.36 6.08 -15.92
CA ALA A 182 -10.97 5.64 -14.67
C ALA A 182 -12.36 6.27 -14.49
N LYS A 183 -13.37 5.44 -14.22
CA LYS A 183 -14.73 5.90 -13.92
C LYS A 183 -14.80 6.29 -12.45
N GLU A 184 -15.37 7.45 -12.16
CA GLU A 184 -15.66 7.82 -10.78
C GLU A 184 -16.64 6.82 -10.16
N LEU A 185 -16.27 6.27 -9.00
CA LEU A 185 -17.10 5.32 -8.27
C LEU A 185 -18.26 6.05 -7.58
N SER A 186 -19.38 5.35 -7.41
CA SER A 186 -20.50 5.91 -6.68
C SER A 186 -20.11 6.25 -5.23
N SER A 187 -20.77 7.25 -4.65
CA SER A 187 -20.49 7.69 -3.28
C SER A 187 -20.67 6.57 -2.25
N LEU A 188 -21.55 5.60 -2.54
CA LEU A 188 -21.74 4.44 -1.68
C LEU A 188 -20.49 3.55 -1.67
N ILE A 189 -19.91 3.26 -2.85
CA ILE A 189 -18.69 2.46 -2.97
C ILE A 189 -17.51 3.16 -2.30
N GLN A 190 -17.33 4.47 -2.57
CA GLN A 190 -16.27 5.27 -1.93
C GLN A 190 -16.38 5.25 -0.39
N LYS A 191 -17.61 5.40 0.16
CA LYS A 191 -17.85 5.32 1.60
C LYS A 191 -17.56 3.94 2.18
N THR A 192 -17.92 2.88 1.46
CA THR A 192 -17.62 1.49 1.86
C THR A 192 -16.11 1.26 1.88
N MET A 193 -15.39 1.67 0.84
CA MET A 193 -13.92 1.61 0.80
C MET A 193 -13.29 2.36 1.98
N LYS A 194 -13.75 3.59 2.25
CA LYS A 194 -13.29 4.38 3.39
C LYS A 194 -13.56 3.71 4.74
N PHE A 195 -14.72 3.07 4.88
CA PHE A 195 -15.08 2.35 6.10
C PHE A 195 -14.19 1.12 6.32
N THR A 196 -14.00 0.28 5.29
CA THR A 196 -13.11 -0.89 5.36
C THR A 196 -11.66 -0.49 5.60
N SER A 197 -11.17 0.56 4.94
CA SER A 197 -9.86 1.16 5.20
C SER A 197 -9.72 1.62 6.66
N LYS A 198 -10.75 2.24 7.23
CA LYS A 198 -10.72 2.65 8.65
C LYS A 198 -10.65 1.45 9.60
N ILE A 199 -11.34 0.35 9.30
CA ILE A 199 -11.23 -0.89 10.09
C ILE A 199 -9.80 -1.42 10.01
N MET A 200 -9.25 -1.56 8.81
CA MET A 200 -7.88 -2.03 8.58
C MET A 200 -6.88 -1.18 9.35
N THR A 201 -6.89 0.14 9.16
CA THR A 201 -5.92 1.06 9.78
C THR A 201 -6.02 1.07 11.29
N THR A 202 -7.24 1.00 11.86
CA THR A 202 -7.45 0.96 13.31
C THR A 202 -6.97 -0.35 13.91
N SER A 203 -7.20 -1.47 13.23
CA SER A 203 -6.80 -2.80 13.70
C SER A 203 -5.29 -2.97 13.65
N THR A 204 -4.66 -2.65 12.52
CA THR A 204 -3.21 -2.78 12.31
C THR A 204 -2.38 -1.79 13.16
N PHE A 205 -2.96 -0.66 13.56
CA PHE A 205 -2.32 0.24 14.52
C PHE A 205 -2.14 -0.40 15.91
N ARG A 206 -3.01 -1.36 16.26
CA ARG A 206 -3.02 -2.00 17.58
C ARG A 206 -2.24 -3.32 17.60
N ILE A 207 -2.32 -4.09 16.51
CA ILE A 207 -1.84 -5.49 16.44
C ILE A 207 -0.82 -5.65 15.32
#